data_42376ed051caf25dcf6cec18b28c65d0
#
_entry.id   42376ed051caf25dcf6cec18b28c65d0
#
_cell.length_a   1.000
_cell.length_b   1.000
_cell.length_c   1.000
_cell.angle_alpha   90.00
_cell.angle_beta   90.00
_cell.angle_gamma   90.00
#
_symmetry.space_group_name_H-M   'P 1'
#
loop_
_entity.id
_entity.type
_entity.pdbx_description
1 polymer ?
#
loop_
_entity_poly.entity_id
_entity_poly.type
_entity_poly.pdbx_seq_one_letter_code
_entity_poly.pdbx_strand_id
1 'polypeptide(L)'
;MTPDFEPPVYGESNPPREQPLTCDASALPAPTPLKRLSNEHYRNSIEFLFNDSVFAPAVSEAMASNFSRLPPDRDTGQTFDSMDQRLTEEHVNVHFDMADALATGVSATPDRLTALAGACAGESNLSVECAESFIAQFGRRVFRRPLTDGEATRMLELRGDGSDPAAILGNMVFSFLMAPQFLYVFEDAGEAVEGDDRLSWLTPWELASRLSFTFWQGPPDDALLDAVASGAFDDDEGYATYARQIVEDPRSELFVRSFFDQWYRIPEAVEFPNDPIFNTIARDVDVGPGLYGEMRAEAHALIDEFARGDGAYRDLLTTPMVMTDSARLAGIYEVETWDGMSAPPQASTSPRPGILTRSAVLLATGTTNPILRGAFLRKEILCDELEVPPDLPSEALKSLG
;
A
#
# COMPACT_ATOMS: atom_id res chain seq x y z
N MET A 1 53.04 5.22 -23.09
CA MET A 1 52.50 6.58 -22.96
C MET A 1 50.98 6.38 -22.77
N THR A 2 50.53 6.37 -21.55
CA THR A 2 49.11 6.41 -21.22
C THR A 2 48.66 7.86 -21.41
N PRO A 3 47.58 8.12 -22.13
CA PRO A 3 47.06 9.49 -22.22
C PRO A 3 46.62 9.94 -20.83
N ASP A 4 47.11 11.10 -20.42
CA ASP A 4 46.63 11.78 -19.22
C ASP A 4 45.14 12.07 -19.40
N PHE A 5 44.32 11.35 -18.63
CA PHE A 5 42.89 11.60 -18.54
C PHE A 5 42.69 12.78 -17.59
N GLU A 6 42.57 13.99 -18.13
CA GLU A 6 42.03 15.09 -17.35
C GLU A 6 40.55 14.85 -17.12
N PRO A 7 40.08 14.75 -15.85
CA PRO A 7 38.66 14.62 -15.59
C PRO A 7 37.93 15.88 -16.09
N PRO A 8 36.74 15.74 -16.68
CA PRO A 8 35.97 16.89 -17.12
C PRO A 8 35.76 17.84 -15.95
N VAL A 9 36.07 19.10 -16.12
CA VAL A 9 35.73 20.17 -15.19
C VAL A 9 34.21 20.28 -15.23
N TYR A 10 33.56 19.70 -14.27
CA TYR A 10 32.11 19.92 -14.07
C TYR A 10 31.94 21.42 -13.81
N GLY A 11 31.14 22.08 -14.66
CA GLY A 11 30.76 23.46 -14.45
C GLY A 11 30.29 23.70 -13.03
N GLU A 12 30.49 24.93 -12.55
CA GLU A 12 30.10 25.34 -11.20
C GLU A 12 28.74 24.75 -10.83
N SER A 13 28.70 23.94 -9.77
CA SER A 13 27.48 23.34 -9.27
C SER A 13 26.46 24.48 -9.10
N ASN A 14 25.36 24.39 -9.83
CA ASN A 14 24.21 25.27 -9.54
C ASN A 14 23.98 25.21 -8.03
N PRO A 15 23.99 26.34 -7.33
CA PRO A 15 23.67 26.33 -5.91
C PRO A 15 22.29 25.68 -5.76
N PRO A 16 22.06 24.89 -4.69
CA PRO A 16 20.77 24.28 -4.46
C PRO A 16 19.71 25.38 -4.61
N ARG A 17 18.74 25.15 -5.48
CA ARG A 17 17.59 26.05 -5.61
C ARG A 17 16.80 25.95 -4.31
N GLU A 18 17.18 26.72 -3.31
CA GLU A 18 16.30 27.06 -2.20
C GLU A 18 15.16 27.94 -2.76
N GLN A 19 14.30 27.34 -3.55
CA GLN A 19 13.00 27.93 -3.78
C GLN A 19 12.14 27.45 -2.60
N PRO A 20 11.76 28.35 -1.68
CA PRO A 20 10.79 27.97 -0.67
C PRO A 20 9.54 27.47 -1.39
N LEU A 21 9.02 26.34 -0.94
CA LEU A 21 7.77 25.78 -1.45
C LEU A 21 6.69 26.84 -1.17
N THR A 22 6.34 27.61 -2.18
CA THR A 22 5.23 28.57 -2.10
C THR A 22 3.99 27.84 -2.58
N CYS A 23 3.13 27.46 -1.62
CA CYS A 23 1.80 26.99 -1.96
C CYS A 23 1.03 28.14 -2.59
N ASP A 24 0.54 27.96 -3.82
CA ASP A 24 -0.44 28.87 -4.40
C ASP A 24 -1.79 28.60 -3.72
N ALA A 25 -2.18 29.49 -2.82
CA ALA A 25 -3.46 29.39 -2.12
C ALA A 25 -4.69 29.49 -3.06
N SER A 26 -4.48 29.93 -4.30
CA SER A 26 -5.52 30.02 -5.32
C SER A 26 -5.56 28.77 -6.24
N ALA A 27 -4.58 27.87 -6.13
CA ALA A 27 -4.56 26.64 -6.91
C ALA A 27 -5.68 25.70 -6.43
N LEU A 28 -6.57 25.37 -7.33
CA LEU A 28 -7.62 24.38 -7.05
C LEU A 28 -7.02 22.99 -7.01
N PRO A 29 -7.46 22.12 -6.10
CA PRO A 29 -7.08 20.72 -6.13
C PRO A 29 -7.50 20.09 -7.45
N ALA A 30 -6.72 19.11 -7.92
CA ALA A 30 -7.10 18.36 -9.11
C ALA A 30 -8.42 17.59 -8.87
N PRO A 31 -9.25 17.41 -9.91
CA PRO A 31 -10.44 16.58 -9.78
C PRO A 31 -10.10 15.21 -9.21
N THR A 32 -10.82 14.78 -8.19
CA THR A 32 -10.64 13.44 -7.60
C THR A 32 -11.56 12.45 -8.34
N PRO A 33 -11.03 11.54 -9.15
CA PRO A 33 -11.84 10.51 -9.78
C PRO A 33 -12.36 9.53 -8.72
N LEU A 34 -13.47 8.86 -9.01
CA LEU A 34 -13.91 7.73 -8.20
C LEU A 34 -12.82 6.64 -8.19
N LYS A 35 -12.31 6.30 -7.00
CA LYS A 35 -11.20 5.37 -6.83
C LYS A 35 -11.73 3.99 -6.43
N ARG A 36 -11.48 2.96 -7.25
CA ARG A 36 -11.67 1.58 -6.82
C ARG A 36 -10.61 1.20 -5.77
N LEU A 37 -10.90 0.25 -4.92
CA LEU A 37 -9.87 -0.35 -4.08
C LEU A 37 -8.79 -0.99 -4.96
N SER A 38 -7.51 -0.86 -4.58
CA SER A 38 -6.45 -1.69 -5.13
C SER A 38 -6.66 -3.15 -4.70
N ASN A 39 -6.01 -4.08 -5.37
CA ASN A 39 -6.08 -5.49 -4.99
C ASN A 39 -5.61 -5.70 -3.54
N GLU A 40 -4.60 -4.95 -3.11
CA GLU A 40 -4.11 -4.99 -1.73
C GLU A 40 -5.13 -4.39 -0.74
N HIS A 41 -5.70 -3.22 -1.04
CA HIS A 41 -6.75 -2.62 -0.21
C HIS A 41 -7.98 -3.52 -0.11
N TYR A 42 -8.34 -4.21 -1.19
CA TYR A 42 -9.45 -5.17 -1.22
C TYR A 42 -9.15 -6.38 -0.33
N ARG A 43 -7.95 -6.97 -0.44
CA ARG A 43 -7.49 -8.06 0.42
C ARG A 43 -7.57 -7.67 1.89
N ASN A 44 -6.92 -6.57 2.26
CA ASN A 44 -6.85 -6.09 3.63
C ASN A 44 -8.24 -5.76 4.20
N SER A 45 -9.16 -5.28 3.34
CA SER A 45 -10.56 -5.05 3.75
C SER A 45 -11.29 -6.35 4.07
N ILE A 46 -11.11 -7.40 3.27
CA ILE A 46 -11.69 -8.72 3.54
C ILE A 46 -11.11 -9.31 4.84
N GLU A 47 -9.79 -9.29 5.00
CA GLU A 47 -9.12 -9.80 6.18
C GLU A 47 -9.55 -9.05 7.45
N PHE A 48 -9.74 -7.75 7.36
CA PHE A 48 -10.29 -6.94 8.47
C PHE A 48 -11.73 -7.30 8.81
N LEU A 49 -12.61 -7.44 7.82
CA LEU A 49 -14.03 -7.74 8.05
C LEU A 49 -14.24 -9.11 8.72
N PHE A 50 -13.39 -10.08 8.39
CA PHE A 50 -13.47 -11.46 8.84
C PHE A 50 -12.25 -11.87 9.66
N ASN A 51 -11.77 -10.99 10.55
CA ASN A 51 -10.57 -11.18 11.36
C ASN A 51 -10.72 -12.17 12.53
N ASP A 52 -11.94 -12.61 12.86
CA ASP A 52 -12.13 -13.68 13.84
C ASP A 52 -11.61 -15.00 13.30
N SER A 53 -10.86 -15.72 14.13
CA SER A 53 -10.24 -17.00 13.78
C SER A 53 -11.23 -18.07 13.28
N VAL A 54 -12.50 -17.97 13.64
CA VAL A 54 -13.55 -18.88 13.16
C VAL A 54 -13.79 -18.75 11.65
N PHE A 55 -13.53 -17.56 11.07
CA PHE A 55 -13.66 -17.30 9.64
C PHE A 55 -12.40 -17.67 8.84
N ALA A 56 -11.25 -17.82 9.50
CA ALA A 56 -9.97 -18.02 8.81
C ALA A 56 -9.98 -19.14 7.74
N PRO A 57 -10.61 -20.33 7.95
CA PRO A 57 -10.67 -21.34 6.91
C PRO A 57 -11.48 -20.88 5.69
N ALA A 58 -12.61 -20.18 5.87
CA ALA A 58 -13.45 -19.71 4.77
C ALA A 58 -12.75 -18.59 3.98
N VAL A 59 -12.12 -17.66 4.67
CA VAL A 59 -11.34 -16.58 4.06
C VAL A 59 -10.16 -17.15 3.26
N SER A 60 -9.40 -18.06 3.86
CA SER A 60 -8.25 -18.70 3.19
C SER A 60 -8.66 -19.46 1.92
N GLU A 61 -9.77 -20.19 1.96
CA GLU A 61 -10.30 -20.93 0.80
C GLU A 61 -10.77 -19.97 -0.31
N ALA A 62 -11.54 -18.94 0.05
CA ALA A 62 -12.03 -17.94 -0.89
C ALA A 62 -10.87 -17.18 -1.56
N MET A 63 -9.87 -16.76 -0.77
CA MET A 63 -8.68 -16.08 -1.27
C MET A 63 -7.84 -16.96 -2.18
N ALA A 64 -7.55 -18.21 -1.77
CA ALA A 64 -6.76 -19.15 -2.58
C ALA A 64 -7.41 -19.47 -3.93
N SER A 65 -8.75 -19.52 -3.96
CA SER A 65 -9.49 -19.88 -5.17
C SER A 65 -9.68 -18.73 -6.15
N ASN A 66 -9.72 -17.48 -5.68
CA ASN A 66 -10.18 -16.36 -6.48
C ASN A 66 -9.16 -15.21 -6.60
N PHE A 67 -8.40 -14.91 -5.54
CA PHE A 67 -7.61 -13.68 -5.50
C PHE A 67 -6.55 -13.59 -6.63
N SER A 68 -5.88 -14.70 -6.95
CA SER A 68 -4.89 -14.75 -8.03
C SER A 68 -5.47 -14.51 -9.44
N ARG A 69 -6.79 -14.55 -9.58
CA ARG A 69 -7.52 -14.27 -10.83
C ARG A 69 -7.84 -12.79 -11.00
N LEU A 70 -7.71 -11.98 -9.95
CA LEU A 70 -7.86 -10.53 -10.09
C LEU A 70 -6.82 -10.00 -11.08
N PRO A 71 -7.23 -9.21 -12.08
CA PRO A 71 -6.27 -8.53 -12.92
C PRO A 71 -5.33 -7.67 -12.06
N PRO A 72 -4.02 -7.68 -12.36
CA PRO A 72 -3.08 -6.89 -11.58
C PRO A 72 -3.42 -5.40 -11.66
N ASP A 73 -3.20 -4.69 -10.57
CA ASP A 73 -3.23 -3.23 -10.58
C ASP A 73 -2.15 -2.74 -11.53
N ARG A 74 -2.56 -2.05 -12.59
CA ARG A 74 -1.62 -1.57 -13.58
C ARG A 74 -0.98 -0.28 -13.09
N ASP A 75 0.31 -0.31 -13.02
CA ASP A 75 1.16 0.85 -12.89
C ASP A 75 1.11 1.66 -14.20
N THR A 76 0.93 2.96 -14.14
CA THR A 76 0.94 3.85 -15.31
C THR A 76 2.35 4.20 -15.75
N GLY A 77 3.38 3.70 -15.05
CA GLY A 77 4.80 3.80 -15.42
C GLY A 77 5.52 5.03 -14.88
N GLN A 78 4.89 5.79 -14.00
CA GLN A 78 5.51 6.91 -13.29
C GLN A 78 5.66 6.58 -11.81
N THR A 79 6.64 7.17 -11.15
CA THR A 79 6.82 7.05 -9.70
C THR A 79 5.61 7.66 -8.98
N PHE A 80 5.06 6.97 -8.01
CA PHE A 80 3.85 7.36 -7.26
C PHE A 80 2.59 7.52 -8.10
N ASP A 81 2.48 6.73 -9.13
CA ASP A 81 1.35 6.80 -10.04
C ASP A 81 0.05 6.33 -9.42
N SER A 82 -1.01 6.94 -9.90
CA SER A 82 -2.35 6.45 -9.65
C SER A 82 -2.57 5.17 -10.44
N MET A 83 -3.03 4.15 -9.76
CA MET A 83 -3.49 2.89 -10.32
C MET A 83 -4.56 3.13 -11.40
N ASP A 84 -4.54 2.35 -12.49
CA ASP A 84 -5.62 2.36 -13.50
C ASP A 84 -6.97 2.01 -12.83
N GLN A 85 -7.90 2.97 -12.86
CA GLN A 85 -9.21 2.86 -12.23
C GLN A 85 -10.24 2.07 -13.04
N ARG A 86 -9.87 1.55 -14.22
CA ARG A 86 -10.80 0.82 -15.08
C ARG A 86 -11.16 -0.53 -14.48
N LEU A 87 -12.46 -0.81 -14.39
CA LEU A 87 -12.97 -2.15 -14.15
C LEU A 87 -13.16 -2.87 -15.48
N THR A 88 -12.64 -4.07 -15.56
CA THR A 88 -12.92 -5.03 -16.64
C THR A 88 -13.99 -6.01 -16.19
N GLU A 89 -14.60 -6.74 -17.16
CA GLU A 89 -15.52 -7.81 -16.87
C GLU A 89 -14.90 -8.87 -15.92
N GLU A 90 -13.59 -9.12 -16.04
CA GLU A 90 -12.89 -10.06 -15.18
C GLU A 90 -12.83 -9.59 -13.72
N HIS A 91 -12.60 -8.30 -13.45
CA HIS A 91 -12.70 -7.75 -12.09
C HIS A 91 -14.08 -8.03 -11.49
N VAL A 92 -15.15 -7.73 -12.24
CA VAL A 92 -16.53 -7.93 -11.77
C VAL A 92 -16.79 -9.40 -11.46
N ASN A 93 -16.39 -10.32 -12.37
CA ASN A 93 -16.58 -11.76 -12.18
C ASN A 93 -15.82 -12.27 -10.96
N VAL A 94 -14.57 -11.85 -10.76
CA VAL A 94 -13.77 -12.30 -9.61
C VAL A 94 -14.30 -11.72 -8.31
N HIS A 95 -14.72 -10.45 -8.28
CA HIS A 95 -15.36 -9.88 -7.07
C HIS A 95 -16.67 -10.63 -6.74
N PHE A 96 -17.46 -11.00 -7.75
CA PHE A 96 -18.66 -11.81 -7.55
C PHE A 96 -18.32 -13.18 -6.96
N ASP A 97 -17.40 -13.92 -7.57
CA ASP A 97 -17.00 -15.26 -7.11
C ASP A 97 -16.41 -15.21 -5.68
N MET A 98 -15.64 -14.16 -5.39
CA MET A 98 -15.10 -13.93 -4.06
C MET A 98 -16.18 -13.64 -3.03
N ALA A 99 -17.12 -12.75 -3.36
CA ALA A 99 -18.24 -12.42 -2.48
C ALA A 99 -19.14 -13.63 -2.21
N ASP A 100 -19.42 -14.46 -3.22
CA ASP A 100 -20.21 -15.68 -3.11
C ASP A 100 -19.51 -16.71 -2.23
N ALA A 101 -18.22 -16.95 -2.46
CA ALA A 101 -17.42 -17.88 -1.66
C ALA A 101 -17.34 -17.46 -0.19
N LEU A 102 -17.09 -16.16 0.05
CA LEU A 102 -17.05 -15.60 1.42
C LEU A 102 -18.42 -15.70 2.09
N ALA A 103 -19.48 -15.24 1.43
CA ALA A 103 -20.85 -15.28 1.97
C ALA A 103 -21.26 -16.69 2.35
N THR A 104 -21.04 -17.66 1.46
CA THR A 104 -21.28 -19.07 1.73
C THR A 104 -20.43 -19.58 2.89
N GLY A 105 -19.13 -19.29 2.87
CA GLY A 105 -18.19 -19.79 3.85
C GLY A 105 -18.46 -19.25 5.27
N VAL A 106 -18.71 -17.94 5.41
CA VAL A 106 -18.89 -17.31 6.74
C VAL A 106 -20.25 -17.60 7.36
N SER A 107 -21.24 -18.04 6.57
CA SER A 107 -22.58 -18.43 7.08
C SER A 107 -22.75 -19.95 7.21
N ALA A 108 -21.73 -20.76 6.91
CA ALA A 108 -21.85 -22.22 6.77
C ALA A 108 -22.06 -22.97 8.10
N THR A 109 -21.73 -22.40 9.24
CA THR A 109 -21.80 -23.11 10.53
C THR A 109 -22.42 -22.24 11.63
N PRO A 110 -23.07 -22.83 12.67
CA PRO A 110 -23.65 -22.07 13.77
C PRO A 110 -22.63 -21.19 14.50
N ASP A 111 -21.40 -21.64 14.67
CA ASP A 111 -20.33 -20.86 15.32
C ASP A 111 -19.98 -19.62 14.49
N ARG A 112 -19.89 -19.75 13.17
CA ARG A 112 -19.65 -18.61 12.26
C ARG A 112 -20.83 -17.65 12.23
N LEU A 113 -22.07 -18.14 12.22
CA LEU A 113 -23.24 -17.29 12.30
C LEU A 113 -23.26 -16.49 13.62
N THR A 114 -22.93 -17.14 14.73
CA THR A 114 -22.83 -16.47 16.04
C THR A 114 -21.70 -15.42 16.05
N ALA A 115 -20.56 -15.70 15.46
CA ALA A 115 -19.46 -14.73 15.33
C ALA A 115 -19.83 -13.58 14.39
N LEU A 116 -20.63 -13.84 13.35
CA LEU A 116 -21.03 -12.85 12.35
C LEU A 116 -22.07 -11.85 12.88
N ALA A 117 -23.12 -12.35 13.55
CA ALA A 117 -24.29 -11.54 13.93
C ALA A 117 -24.76 -11.71 15.40
N GLY A 118 -23.94 -12.38 16.23
CA GLY A 118 -24.26 -12.61 17.62
C GLY A 118 -25.15 -13.85 17.85
N ALA A 119 -25.48 -14.10 19.13
CA ALA A 119 -26.22 -15.28 19.54
C ALA A 119 -27.60 -15.40 18.89
N CYS A 120 -28.24 -14.29 18.55
CA CYS A 120 -29.56 -14.27 17.89
C CYS A 120 -29.55 -14.91 16.48
N ALA A 121 -28.38 -14.99 15.82
CA ALA A 121 -28.24 -15.64 14.53
C ALA A 121 -28.31 -17.18 14.59
N GLY A 122 -28.17 -17.77 15.78
CA GLY A 122 -28.30 -19.19 16.02
C GLY A 122 -29.76 -19.67 16.25
N GLU A 123 -30.73 -18.76 16.26
CA GLU A 123 -32.14 -19.09 16.41
C GLU A 123 -32.73 -19.64 15.10
N SER A 124 -33.92 -20.29 15.21
CA SER A 124 -34.58 -20.86 14.02
C SER A 124 -35.14 -19.82 13.05
N ASN A 125 -35.27 -18.56 13.53
CA ASN A 125 -35.73 -17.44 12.73
C ASN A 125 -34.92 -16.18 13.09
N LEU A 126 -34.42 -15.49 12.08
CA LEU A 126 -33.69 -14.23 12.26
C LEU A 126 -34.69 -13.11 12.59
N SER A 127 -34.68 -12.61 13.82
CA SER A 127 -35.56 -11.50 14.21
C SER A 127 -35.22 -10.21 13.47
N VAL A 128 -36.14 -9.26 13.45
CA VAL A 128 -35.88 -7.93 12.82
C VAL A 128 -34.77 -7.22 13.57
N GLU A 129 -34.81 -7.23 14.90
CA GLU A 129 -33.81 -6.57 15.74
C GLU A 129 -32.39 -7.17 15.55
N CYS A 130 -32.31 -8.50 15.35
CA CYS A 130 -31.05 -9.18 15.08
C CYS A 130 -30.49 -8.75 13.71
N ALA A 131 -31.36 -8.72 12.69
CA ALA A 131 -30.97 -8.28 11.35
C ALA A 131 -30.55 -6.79 11.33
N GLU A 132 -31.29 -5.92 11.99
CA GLU A 132 -30.95 -4.50 12.13
C GLU A 132 -29.61 -4.29 12.84
N SER A 133 -29.36 -5.03 13.93
CA SER A 133 -28.10 -4.98 14.65
C SER A 133 -26.91 -5.41 13.77
N PHE A 134 -27.07 -6.52 13.03
CA PHE A 134 -26.06 -6.98 12.08
C PHE A 134 -25.82 -5.95 10.98
N ILE A 135 -26.88 -5.43 10.34
CA ILE A 135 -26.78 -4.43 9.28
C ILE A 135 -26.04 -3.19 9.77
N ALA A 136 -26.38 -2.71 10.98
CA ALA A 136 -25.74 -1.52 11.54
C ALA A 136 -24.25 -1.74 11.83
N GLN A 137 -23.87 -2.87 12.44
CA GLN A 137 -22.51 -3.14 12.86
C GLN A 137 -21.63 -3.56 11.69
N PHE A 138 -22.03 -4.58 10.95
CA PHE A 138 -21.27 -5.08 9.81
C PHE A 138 -21.23 -4.06 8.68
N GLY A 139 -22.37 -3.44 8.36
CA GLY A 139 -22.46 -2.43 7.31
C GLY A 139 -21.62 -1.19 7.58
N ARG A 140 -21.51 -0.73 8.85
CA ARG A 140 -20.59 0.37 9.22
C ARG A 140 -19.14 0.04 8.88
N ARG A 141 -18.71 -1.19 9.16
CA ARG A 141 -17.35 -1.66 8.83
C ARG A 141 -17.12 -1.76 7.32
N VAL A 142 -18.12 -2.26 6.57
CA VAL A 142 -18.05 -2.42 5.12
C VAL A 142 -18.06 -1.08 4.39
N PHE A 143 -18.97 -0.17 4.76
CA PHE A 143 -19.11 1.15 4.14
C PHE A 143 -18.23 2.23 4.78
N ARG A 144 -17.53 1.87 5.87
CA ARG A 144 -16.61 2.74 6.61
C ARG A 144 -17.29 3.99 7.19
N ARG A 145 -18.61 3.96 7.30
CA ARG A 145 -19.50 4.95 7.88
C ARG A 145 -20.84 4.32 8.28
N PRO A 146 -21.65 4.96 9.10
CA PRO A 146 -23.03 4.54 9.29
C PRO A 146 -23.78 4.45 7.95
N LEU A 147 -24.68 3.47 7.85
CA LEU A 147 -25.56 3.36 6.70
C LEU A 147 -26.59 4.49 6.72
N THR A 148 -26.97 4.95 5.56
CA THR A 148 -28.18 5.77 5.42
C THR A 148 -29.43 4.92 5.68
N ASP A 149 -30.55 5.56 6.05
CA ASP A 149 -31.82 4.86 6.27
C ASP A 149 -32.24 4.04 5.04
N GLY A 150 -32.00 4.57 3.83
CA GLY A 150 -32.33 3.88 2.59
C GLY A 150 -31.43 2.65 2.34
N GLU A 151 -30.14 2.69 2.72
CA GLU A 151 -29.23 1.56 2.62
C GLU A 151 -29.62 0.47 3.64
N ALA A 152 -29.88 0.86 4.89
CA ALA A 152 -30.32 -0.07 5.94
C ALA A 152 -31.65 -0.74 5.58
N THR A 153 -32.61 0.02 5.06
CA THR A 153 -33.91 -0.52 4.63
C THR A 153 -33.75 -1.56 3.53
N ARG A 154 -32.95 -1.27 2.49
CA ARG A 154 -32.72 -2.23 1.40
C ARG A 154 -32.03 -3.51 1.88
N MET A 155 -31.11 -3.42 2.83
CA MET A 155 -30.50 -4.61 3.42
C MET A 155 -31.48 -5.41 4.29
N LEU A 156 -32.37 -4.70 5.01
CA LEU A 156 -33.38 -5.36 5.84
C LEU A 156 -34.43 -6.11 5.00
N GLU A 157 -34.74 -5.65 3.78
CA GLU A 157 -35.64 -6.36 2.86
C GLU A 157 -35.14 -7.79 2.54
N LEU A 158 -33.81 -8.04 2.57
CA LEU A 158 -33.23 -9.37 2.34
C LEU A 158 -33.56 -10.37 3.44
N ARG A 159 -34.00 -9.88 4.61
CA ARG A 159 -34.45 -10.76 5.70
C ARG A 159 -35.68 -11.58 5.32
N GLY A 160 -36.58 -11.03 4.52
CA GLY A 160 -37.86 -11.68 4.18
C GLY A 160 -38.63 -12.06 5.45
N ASP A 161 -39.07 -13.31 5.53
CA ASP A 161 -39.78 -13.84 6.71
C ASP A 161 -38.86 -14.31 7.86
N GLY A 162 -37.52 -14.29 7.62
CA GLY A 162 -36.52 -14.65 8.63
C GLY A 162 -36.27 -16.16 8.78
N SER A 163 -36.86 -17.01 7.97
CA SER A 163 -36.94 -18.46 8.19
C SER A 163 -35.64 -19.24 7.98
N ASP A 164 -34.63 -18.64 7.33
CA ASP A 164 -33.31 -19.25 7.13
C ASP A 164 -32.20 -18.24 7.47
N PRO A 165 -31.81 -18.12 8.74
CA PRO A 165 -30.78 -17.15 9.15
C PRO A 165 -29.46 -17.30 8.41
N ALA A 166 -29.03 -18.52 8.06
CA ALA A 166 -27.77 -18.75 7.35
C ALA A 166 -27.81 -18.17 5.92
N ALA A 167 -28.88 -18.50 5.18
CA ALA A 167 -29.05 -17.98 3.83
C ALA A 167 -29.25 -16.45 3.83
N ILE A 168 -30.02 -15.94 4.80
CA ILE A 168 -30.28 -14.49 4.92
C ILE A 168 -29.00 -13.72 5.19
N LEU A 169 -28.23 -14.12 6.22
CA LEU A 169 -26.98 -13.46 6.58
C LEU A 169 -25.93 -13.62 5.48
N GLY A 170 -25.85 -14.78 4.83
CA GLY A 170 -25.02 -14.99 3.64
C GLY A 170 -25.38 -14.01 2.50
N ASN A 171 -26.67 -13.89 2.18
CA ASN A 171 -27.12 -12.94 1.14
C ASN A 171 -26.84 -11.47 1.53
N MET A 172 -26.96 -11.09 2.80
CA MET A 172 -26.60 -9.75 3.27
C MET A 172 -25.09 -9.51 3.12
N VAL A 173 -24.25 -10.47 3.54
CA VAL A 173 -22.78 -10.37 3.36
C VAL A 173 -22.43 -10.24 1.88
N PHE A 174 -22.98 -11.09 1.02
CA PHE A 174 -22.78 -11.01 -0.43
C PHE A 174 -23.15 -9.61 -0.96
N SER A 175 -24.32 -9.11 -0.58
CA SER A 175 -24.81 -7.79 -1.03
C SER A 175 -23.92 -6.64 -0.56
N PHE A 176 -23.41 -6.71 0.66
CA PHE A 176 -22.45 -5.76 1.18
C PHE A 176 -21.13 -5.78 0.42
N LEU A 177 -20.57 -6.97 0.15
CA LEU A 177 -19.29 -7.11 -0.55
C LEU A 177 -19.37 -6.75 -2.05
N MET A 178 -20.56 -6.82 -2.65
CA MET A 178 -20.80 -6.38 -4.02
C MET A 178 -21.25 -4.92 -4.14
N ALA A 179 -21.47 -4.25 -3.02
CA ALA A 179 -21.90 -2.87 -3.04
C ALA A 179 -20.79 -1.92 -3.55
N PRO A 180 -21.10 -0.93 -4.38
CA PRO A 180 -20.12 0.07 -4.79
C PRO A 180 -19.42 0.75 -3.61
N GLN A 181 -20.13 0.98 -2.51
CA GLN A 181 -19.59 1.56 -1.28
C GLN A 181 -18.46 0.71 -0.64
N PHE A 182 -18.42 -0.60 -0.91
CA PHE A 182 -17.30 -1.45 -0.51
C PHE A 182 -16.16 -1.38 -1.51
N LEU A 183 -16.46 -1.55 -2.80
CA LEU A 183 -15.47 -1.70 -3.86
C LEU A 183 -14.74 -0.39 -4.23
N TYR A 184 -15.32 0.75 -3.85
CA TYR A 184 -14.78 2.07 -4.16
C TYR A 184 -14.61 2.92 -2.90
N VAL A 185 -13.71 3.89 -2.98
CA VAL A 185 -13.58 4.98 -2.00
C VAL A 185 -14.38 6.16 -2.53
N PHE A 186 -15.46 6.50 -1.85
CA PHE A 186 -16.27 7.68 -2.12
C PHE A 186 -15.77 8.85 -1.27
N GLU A 187 -15.68 10.02 -1.88
CA GLU A 187 -15.23 11.27 -1.26
C GLU A 187 -16.09 12.42 -1.80
N ASP A 188 -17.41 12.32 -1.64
CA ASP A 188 -18.40 13.21 -2.24
C ASP A 188 -19.58 13.57 -1.32
N ALA A 189 -19.53 13.14 -0.04
CA ALA A 189 -20.64 13.32 0.89
C ALA A 189 -20.58 14.63 1.70
N GLY A 190 -19.49 15.39 1.60
CA GLY A 190 -19.29 16.61 2.38
C GLY A 190 -19.99 17.83 1.79
N GLU A 191 -20.05 18.90 2.58
CA GLU A 191 -20.64 20.17 2.18
C GLU A 191 -19.76 20.89 1.14
N ALA A 192 -20.41 21.61 0.22
CA ALA A 192 -19.70 22.43 -0.76
C ALA A 192 -18.90 23.55 -0.07
N VAL A 193 -17.73 23.86 -0.62
CA VAL A 193 -16.92 24.97 -0.12
C VAL A 193 -17.59 26.28 -0.49
N GLU A 194 -17.71 27.21 0.49
CA GLU A 194 -18.32 28.50 0.25
C GLU A 194 -17.59 29.27 -0.87
N GLY A 195 -18.34 29.62 -1.91
CA GLY A 195 -17.82 30.36 -3.07
C GLY A 195 -17.28 29.49 -4.20
N ASP A 196 -17.20 28.18 -4.06
CA ASP A 196 -16.83 27.25 -5.15
C ASP A 196 -17.58 25.91 -5.05
N ASP A 197 -18.64 25.78 -5.82
CA ASP A 197 -19.51 24.59 -5.88
C ASP A 197 -18.85 23.34 -6.52
N ARG A 198 -17.63 23.48 -7.03
CA ARG A 198 -16.83 22.36 -7.54
C ARG A 198 -16.02 21.67 -6.46
N LEU A 199 -15.93 22.28 -5.28
CA LEU A 199 -15.18 21.77 -4.13
C LEU A 199 -16.14 21.35 -3.03
N SER A 200 -15.85 20.24 -2.39
CA SER A 200 -16.54 19.79 -1.17
C SER A 200 -15.53 19.48 -0.09
N TRP A 201 -15.88 19.80 1.14
CA TRP A 201 -15.15 19.33 2.29
C TRP A 201 -15.32 17.81 2.42
N LEU A 202 -14.30 17.13 2.90
CA LEU A 202 -14.46 15.72 3.27
C LEU A 202 -15.20 15.62 4.60
N THR A 203 -16.09 14.67 4.68
CA THR A 203 -16.69 14.31 5.97
C THR A 203 -15.66 13.67 6.90
N PRO A 204 -15.88 13.68 8.23
CA PRO A 204 -15.03 12.96 9.19
C PRO A 204 -14.82 11.48 8.83
N TRP A 205 -15.82 10.79 8.31
CA TRP A 205 -15.74 9.39 7.86
C TRP A 205 -14.85 9.20 6.63
N GLU A 206 -14.93 10.12 5.68
CA GLU A 206 -14.08 10.11 4.48
C GLU A 206 -12.62 10.43 4.84
N LEU A 207 -12.39 11.38 5.78
CA LEU A 207 -11.06 11.67 6.30
C LEU A 207 -10.42 10.46 6.97
N ALA A 208 -11.16 9.76 7.85
CA ALA A 208 -10.69 8.54 8.51
C ALA A 208 -10.38 7.43 7.49
N SER A 209 -11.25 7.23 6.49
CA SER A 209 -11.01 6.29 5.39
C SER A 209 -9.77 6.64 4.58
N ARG A 210 -9.59 7.92 4.23
CA ARG A 210 -8.42 8.38 3.49
C ARG A 210 -7.13 8.12 4.27
N LEU A 211 -7.09 8.44 5.56
CA LEU A 211 -5.94 8.21 6.42
C LEU A 211 -5.63 6.71 6.55
N SER A 212 -6.63 5.88 6.85
CA SER A 212 -6.41 4.44 7.05
C SER A 212 -5.95 3.75 5.75
N PHE A 213 -6.59 4.01 4.61
CA PHE A 213 -6.14 3.45 3.33
C PHE A 213 -4.77 3.95 2.89
N THR A 214 -4.41 5.19 3.23
CA THR A 214 -3.08 5.71 2.94
C THR A 214 -2.01 5.03 3.78
N PHE A 215 -2.18 5.03 5.10
CA PHE A 215 -1.11 4.62 6.01
C PHE A 215 -1.20 3.15 6.42
N TRP A 216 -2.39 2.58 6.61
CA TRP A 216 -2.57 1.18 6.99
C TRP A 216 -2.84 0.26 5.80
N GLN A 217 -2.98 0.82 4.58
CA GLN A 217 -3.32 0.09 3.37
C GLN A 217 -4.62 -0.73 3.51
N GLY A 218 -5.52 -0.28 4.39
CA GLY A 218 -6.76 -0.98 4.73
C GLY A 218 -7.82 -0.04 5.30
N PRO A 219 -9.02 -0.56 5.59
CA PRO A 219 -10.12 0.24 6.09
C PRO A 219 -9.85 0.75 7.52
N PRO A 220 -10.57 1.80 7.97
CA PRO A 220 -10.55 2.21 9.37
C PRO A 220 -11.05 1.07 10.26
N ASP A 221 -10.37 0.83 11.37
CA ASP A 221 -10.79 -0.14 12.37
C ASP A 221 -11.94 0.40 13.24
N ASP A 222 -12.51 -0.46 14.08
CA ASP A 222 -13.64 -0.09 14.91
C ASP A 222 -13.29 1.05 15.88
N ALA A 223 -12.05 1.10 16.39
CA ALA A 223 -11.60 2.17 17.27
C ALA A 223 -11.55 3.52 16.56
N LEU A 224 -11.07 3.55 15.32
CA LEU A 224 -11.05 4.77 14.51
C LEU A 224 -12.47 5.19 14.11
N LEU A 225 -13.33 4.24 13.73
CA LEU A 225 -14.74 4.53 13.44
C LEU A 225 -15.47 5.07 14.68
N ASP A 226 -15.22 4.52 15.88
CA ASP A 226 -15.81 5.00 17.14
C ASP A 226 -15.30 6.40 17.51
N ALA A 227 -14.02 6.70 17.25
CA ALA A 227 -13.47 8.03 17.42
C ALA A 227 -14.19 9.05 16.52
N VAL A 228 -14.39 8.72 15.25
CA VAL A 228 -15.18 9.58 14.33
C VAL A 228 -16.59 9.77 14.85
N ALA A 229 -17.27 8.70 15.27
CA ALA A 229 -18.62 8.77 15.81
C ALA A 229 -18.73 9.65 17.08
N SER A 230 -17.63 9.77 17.83
CA SER A 230 -17.56 10.63 19.03
C SER A 230 -17.20 12.09 18.74
N GLY A 231 -17.02 12.46 17.47
CA GLY A 231 -16.67 13.84 17.05
C GLY A 231 -15.15 14.14 17.08
N ALA A 232 -14.30 13.12 17.16
CA ALA A 232 -12.84 13.33 17.22
C ALA A 232 -12.23 13.95 15.95
N PHE A 233 -12.99 13.99 14.86
CA PHE A 233 -12.57 14.56 13.56
C PHE A 233 -13.32 15.85 13.20
N ASP A 234 -14.06 16.44 14.16
CA ASP A 234 -14.88 17.61 13.90
C ASP A 234 -14.07 18.91 13.85
N ASP A 235 -12.80 18.89 14.32
CA ASP A 235 -11.90 20.02 14.27
C ASP A 235 -10.46 19.63 13.85
N ASP A 236 -9.66 20.63 13.50
CA ASP A 236 -8.29 20.46 13.01
C ASP A 236 -7.36 19.84 14.07
N GLU A 237 -7.58 20.08 15.37
CA GLU A 237 -6.74 19.57 16.45
C GLU A 237 -6.98 18.06 16.64
N GLY A 238 -8.23 17.65 16.64
CA GLY A 238 -8.62 16.25 16.69
C GLY A 238 -8.11 15.48 15.48
N TYR A 239 -8.35 16.01 14.27
CA TYR A 239 -7.83 15.44 13.03
C TYR A 239 -6.29 15.26 13.07
N ALA A 240 -5.54 16.30 13.43
CA ALA A 240 -4.09 16.24 13.50
C ALA A 240 -3.59 15.23 14.56
N THR A 241 -4.34 15.07 15.66
CA THR A 241 -4.02 14.09 16.70
C THR A 241 -4.17 12.66 16.19
N TYR A 242 -5.30 12.34 15.56
CA TYR A 242 -5.53 11.00 15.01
C TYR A 242 -4.65 10.72 13.79
N ALA A 243 -4.40 11.70 12.93
CA ALA A 243 -3.46 11.55 11.82
C ALA A 243 -2.06 11.15 12.33
N ARG A 244 -1.59 11.77 13.43
CA ARG A 244 -0.31 11.43 14.06
C ARG A 244 -0.31 10.03 14.64
N GLN A 245 -1.37 9.64 15.36
CA GLN A 245 -1.53 8.28 15.89
C GLN A 245 -1.53 7.21 14.78
N ILE A 246 -2.20 7.48 13.66
CA ILE A 246 -2.25 6.59 12.51
C ILE A 246 -0.88 6.41 11.87
N VAL A 247 -0.11 7.50 11.73
CA VAL A 247 1.27 7.45 11.19
C VAL A 247 2.21 6.69 12.13
N GLU A 248 2.05 6.86 13.44
CA GLU A 248 2.87 6.20 14.47
C GLU A 248 2.47 4.73 14.71
N ASP A 249 1.32 4.29 14.21
CA ASP A 249 0.87 2.90 14.32
C ASP A 249 1.80 1.96 13.54
N PRO A 250 2.17 0.79 14.08
CA PRO A 250 3.00 -0.19 13.38
C PRO A 250 2.48 -0.60 11.99
N ARG A 251 1.18 -0.55 11.74
CA ARG A 251 0.58 -0.81 10.42
C ARG A 251 1.09 0.13 9.33
N SER A 252 1.52 1.34 9.70
CA SER A 252 2.08 2.33 8.76
C SER A 252 3.44 1.97 8.17
N GLU A 253 4.11 0.93 8.71
CA GLU A 253 5.34 0.39 8.10
C GLU A 253 5.13 -0.01 6.64
N LEU A 254 3.97 -0.60 6.34
CA LEU A 254 3.64 -1.02 4.98
C LEU A 254 3.61 0.16 4.01
N PHE A 255 3.04 1.29 4.44
CA PHE A 255 3.06 2.52 3.66
C PHE A 255 4.48 3.05 3.44
N VAL A 256 5.27 3.15 4.52
CA VAL A 256 6.65 3.64 4.45
C VAL A 256 7.48 2.78 3.49
N ARG A 257 7.43 1.46 3.65
CA ARG A 257 8.15 0.53 2.77
C ARG A 257 7.68 0.64 1.32
N SER A 258 6.37 0.68 1.08
CA SER A 258 5.81 0.83 -0.26
C SER A 258 6.21 2.16 -0.90
N PHE A 259 6.21 3.25 -0.12
CA PHE A 259 6.67 4.56 -0.60
C PHE A 259 8.13 4.51 -1.08
N PHE A 260 9.02 3.95 -0.28
CA PHE A 260 10.44 3.86 -0.64
C PHE A 260 10.69 2.82 -1.74
N ASP A 261 9.95 1.70 -1.77
CA ASP A 261 10.01 0.72 -2.86
C ASP A 261 9.67 1.38 -4.20
N GLN A 262 8.61 2.18 -4.25
CA GLN A 262 8.26 2.94 -5.46
C GLN A 262 9.30 4.01 -5.80
N TRP A 263 9.74 4.79 -4.81
CA TRP A 263 10.71 5.85 -5.07
C TRP A 263 12.05 5.32 -5.57
N TYR A 264 12.57 4.28 -4.91
CA TYR A 264 13.84 3.66 -5.31
C TYR A 264 13.66 2.57 -6.38
N ARG A 265 12.44 2.35 -6.85
CA ARG A 265 12.07 1.33 -7.83
C ARG A 265 12.49 -0.08 -7.41
N ILE A 266 12.44 -0.39 -6.12
CA ILE A 266 12.75 -1.71 -5.56
C ILE A 266 11.60 -2.66 -5.93
N PRO A 267 11.80 -3.64 -6.84
CA PRO A 267 10.74 -4.53 -7.25
C PRO A 267 10.37 -5.52 -6.13
N GLU A 268 9.16 -6.08 -6.22
CA GLU A 268 8.71 -7.11 -5.27
C GLU A 268 9.57 -8.39 -5.36
N ALA A 269 9.96 -8.77 -6.56
CA ALA A 269 10.79 -9.93 -6.84
C ALA A 269 11.76 -9.67 -7.98
N VAL A 270 12.92 -10.31 -7.91
CA VAL A 270 13.93 -10.32 -8.98
C VAL A 270 14.39 -11.75 -9.22
N GLU A 271 14.40 -12.16 -10.47
CA GLU A 271 15.07 -13.37 -10.90
C GLU A 271 16.51 -13.03 -11.31
N PHE A 272 17.48 -13.70 -10.70
CA PHE A 272 18.87 -13.53 -11.09
C PHE A 272 19.15 -14.19 -12.44
N PRO A 273 19.88 -13.52 -13.35
CA PRO A 273 20.22 -14.12 -14.63
C PRO A 273 21.06 -15.40 -14.41
N ASN A 274 20.69 -16.46 -15.10
CA ASN A 274 21.50 -17.69 -15.13
C ASN A 274 22.31 -17.74 -16.44
N ASP A 275 23.28 -16.84 -16.55
CA ASP A 275 24.17 -16.77 -17.70
C ASP A 275 25.66 -16.88 -17.26
N PRO A 276 26.58 -17.27 -18.19
CA PRO A 276 27.98 -17.49 -17.86
C PRO A 276 28.71 -16.24 -17.32
N ILE A 277 28.31 -15.04 -17.76
CA ILE A 277 28.94 -13.77 -17.35
C ILE A 277 28.52 -13.50 -15.90
N PHE A 278 27.21 -13.55 -15.62
CA PHE A 278 26.69 -13.37 -14.27
C PHE A 278 27.30 -14.40 -13.29
N ASN A 279 27.31 -15.68 -13.66
CA ASN A 279 27.86 -16.75 -12.83
C ASN A 279 29.36 -16.57 -12.59
N THR A 280 30.10 -15.99 -13.53
CA THR A 280 31.53 -15.67 -13.34
C THR A 280 31.73 -14.53 -12.35
N ILE A 281 30.87 -13.51 -12.38
CA ILE A 281 30.93 -12.35 -11.46
C ILE A 281 30.45 -12.76 -10.07
N ALA A 282 29.37 -13.54 -10.00
CA ALA A 282 28.73 -13.96 -8.77
C ALA A 282 29.34 -15.25 -8.14
N ARG A 283 30.45 -15.76 -8.68
CA ARG A 283 31.04 -17.07 -8.29
C ARG A 283 31.30 -17.27 -6.80
N ASP A 284 31.57 -16.18 -6.08
CA ASP A 284 31.86 -16.19 -4.65
C ASP A 284 30.64 -15.81 -3.78
N VAL A 285 29.47 -15.65 -4.41
CA VAL A 285 28.20 -15.29 -3.75
C VAL A 285 27.20 -16.41 -3.98
N ASP A 286 26.59 -16.90 -2.88
CA ASP A 286 25.46 -17.82 -2.98
C ASP A 286 24.20 -17.07 -3.45
N VAL A 287 23.98 -17.05 -4.77
CA VAL A 287 22.81 -16.44 -5.41
C VAL A 287 21.58 -17.37 -5.42
N GLY A 288 21.54 -18.32 -4.50
CA GLY A 288 20.41 -19.23 -4.33
C GLY A 288 19.06 -18.53 -4.04
N PRO A 289 17.98 -19.32 -4.04
CA PRO A 289 16.64 -18.79 -3.76
C PRO A 289 16.61 -17.97 -2.46
N GLY A 290 15.82 -16.88 -2.47
CA GLY A 290 15.62 -16.02 -1.30
C GLY A 290 16.64 -14.89 -1.13
N LEU A 291 17.80 -14.89 -1.83
CA LEU A 291 18.80 -13.84 -1.68
C LEU A 291 18.21 -12.43 -1.95
N TYR A 292 17.38 -12.29 -2.96
CA TYR A 292 16.74 -11.00 -3.23
C TYR A 292 15.82 -10.56 -2.08
N GLY A 293 15.06 -11.49 -1.51
CA GLY A 293 14.25 -11.22 -0.32
C GLY A 293 15.08 -10.72 0.87
N GLU A 294 16.27 -11.30 1.08
CA GLU A 294 17.22 -10.86 2.12
C GLU A 294 17.74 -9.43 1.82
N MET A 295 18.06 -9.13 0.57
CA MET A 295 18.49 -7.80 0.15
C MET A 295 17.39 -6.74 0.34
N ARG A 296 16.14 -7.09 0.00
CA ARG A 296 14.99 -6.22 0.20
C ARG A 296 14.69 -6.03 1.69
N ALA A 297 14.77 -7.08 2.49
CA ALA A 297 14.57 -7.01 3.94
C ALA A 297 15.62 -6.10 4.61
N GLU A 298 16.89 -6.15 4.19
CA GLU A 298 17.95 -5.24 4.69
C GLU A 298 17.66 -3.77 4.33
N ALA A 299 17.24 -3.52 3.09
CA ALA A 299 16.86 -2.17 2.67
C ALA A 299 15.66 -1.64 3.47
N HIS A 300 14.65 -2.47 3.69
CA HIS A 300 13.49 -2.11 4.51
C HIS A 300 13.86 -1.86 5.97
N ALA A 301 14.71 -2.70 6.58
CA ALA A 301 15.16 -2.48 7.95
C ALA A 301 15.89 -1.14 8.10
N LEU A 302 16.70 -0.76 7.11
CA LEU A 302 17.37 0.54 7.08
C LEU A 302 16.38 1.70 6.92
N ILE A 303 15.39 1.56 6.05
CA ILE A 303 14.32 2.55 5.85
C ILE A 303 13.51 2.73 7.14
N ASP A 304 13.10 1.64 7.77
CA ASP A 304 12.31 1.65 9.01
C ASP A 304 13.04 2.36 10.15
N GLU A 305 14.34 2.13 10.29
CA GLU A 305 15.17 2.79 11.31
C GLU A 305 15.15 4.31 11.15
N PHE A 306 15.28 4.80 9.92
CA PHE A 306 15.30 6.24 9.66
C PHE A 306 13.91 6.88 9.57
N ALA A 307 12.89 6.14 9.15
CA ALA A 307 11.52 6.66 9.04
C ALA A 307 10.85 6.82 10.41
N ARG A 308 11.23 6.01 11.40
CA ARG A 308 10.66 6.06 12.76
C ARG A 308 11.53 6.82 13.75
N GLY A 309 12.80 6.99 13.44
CA GLY A 309 13.74 7.71 14.28
C GLY A 309 13.74 9.23 14.04
N ASP A 310 14.52 9.93 14.83
CA ASP A 310 14.78 11.37 14.65
C ASP A 310 15.79 11.64 13.50
N GLY A 311 16.10 10.63 12.68
CA GLY A 311 17.08 10.71 11.60
C GLY A 311 16.58 11.54 10.43
N ALA A 312 17.47 12.37 9.86
CA ALA A 312 17.16 13.10 8.65
C ALA A 312 17.30 12.20 7.41
N TYR A 313 16.56 12.48 6.34
CA TYR A 313 16.70 11.77 5.05
C TYR A 313 18.16 11.70 4.57
N ARG A 314 18.95 12.75 4.83
CA ARG A 314 20.38 12.77 4.55
C ARG A 314 21.13 11.61 5.23
N ASP A 315 20.72 11.25 6.44
CA ASP A 315 21.39 10.18 7.19
C ASP A 315 21.12 8.82 6.55
N LEU A 316 19.90 8.58 6.03
CA LEU A 316 19.58 7.40 5.22
C LEU A 316 20.48 7.30 3.97
N LEU A 317 20.87 8.42 3.36
CA LEU A 317 21.74 8.45 2.18
C LEU A 317 23.24 8.25 2.51
N THR A 318 23.64 8.42 3.77
CA THR A 318 25.07 8.44 4.15
C THR A 318 25.45 7.41 5.22
N THR A 319 24.49 6.73 5.83
CA THR A 319 24.74 5.76 6.91
C THR A 319 25.60 4.58 6.47
N PRO A 320 26.62 4.20 7.22
CA PRO A 320 27.38 2.97 6.98
C PRO A 320 26.74 1.72 7.60
N MET A 321 25.63 1.84 8.35
CA MET A 321 24.98 0.72 9.04
C MET A 321 24.50 -0.35 8.07
N VAL A 322 24.66 -1.62 8.44
CA VAL A 322 24.15 -2.79 7.70
C VAL A 322 23.23 -3.56 8.63
N MET A 323 21.96 -3.66 8.22
CA MET A 323 20.89 -4.22 9.07
C MET A 323 20.40 -5.54 8.48
N THR A 324 21.24 -6.58 8.54
CA THR A 324 20.89 -7.91 8.01
C THR A 324 21.32 -9.03 8.94
N ASP A 325 20.46 -10.02 9.12
CA ASP A 325 20.73 -11.30 9.78
C ASP A 325 21.24 -12.37 8.78
N SER A 326 21.19 -12.07 7.48
CA SER A 326 21.68 -12.96 6.43
C SER A 326 23.20 -13.02 6.40
N ALA A 327 23.76 -14.20 6.64
CA ALA A 327 25.20 -14.43 6.54
C ALA A 327 25.73 -14.21 5.11
N ARG A 328 24.91 -14.49 4.07
CA ARG A 328 25.27 -14.24 2.66
C ARG A 328 25.42 -12.76 2.40
N LEU A 329 24.45 -11.98 2.85
CA LEU A 329 24.44 -10.54 2.61
C LEU A 329 25.48 -9.82 3.46
N ALA A 330 25.66 -10.22 4.73
CA ALA A 330 26.72 -9.73 5.59
C ALA A 330 28.12 -9.99 4.98
N GLY A 331 28.33 -11.16 4.35
CA GLY A 331 29.54 -11.48 3.62
C GLY A 331 29.77 -10.57 2.40
N ILE A 332 28.74 -10.13 1.67
CA ILE A 332 28.84 -9.17 0.57
C ILE A 332 29.28 -7.78 1.07
N TYR A 333 28.86 -7.41 2.28
CA TYR A 333 29.23 -6.13 2.90
C TYR A 333 30.50 -6.23 3.78
N GLU A 334 31.06 -7.42 3.92
CA GLU A 334 32.24 -7.69 4.78
C GLU A 334 32.03 -7.28 6.24
N VAL A 335 30.87 -7.62 6.79
CA VAL A 335 30.47 -7.33 8.16
C VAL A 335 29.97 -8.58 8.88
N GLU A 336 29.83 -8.51 10.21
CA GLU A 336 29.11 -9.51 11.00
C GLU A 336 27.59 -9.41 10.76
N THR A 337 26.87 -10.51 10.98
CA THR A 337 25.40 -10.49 10.96
C THR A 337 24.85 -9.68 12.12
N TRP A 338 23.76 -8.98 11.90
CA TRP A 338 23.07 -8.21 12.93
C TRP A 338 22.00 -9.07 13.62
N ASP A 339 21.92 -8.96 14.94
CA ASP A 339 20.97 -9.71 15.77
C ASP A 339 19.60 -9.02 15.94
N GLY A 340 19.41 -7.86 15.32
CA GLY A 340 18.17 -7.07 15.44
C GLY A 340 18.04 -6.27 16.74
N MET A 341 18.99 -6.37 17.68
CA MET A 341 18.90 -5.73 19.01
C MET A 341 20.12 -4.89 19.39
N SER A 342 21.32 -5.33 19.02
CA SER A 342 22.56 -4.58 19.26
C SER A 342 22.71 -3.43 18.25
N ALA A 343 23.71 -2.57 18.46
CA ALA A 343 24.05 -1.56 17.45
C ALA A 343 24.42 -2.25 16.13
N PRO A 344 23.82 -1.84 14.98
CA PRO A 344 24.11 -2.48 13.70
C PRO A 344 25.58 -2.38 13.32
N PRO A 345 26.18 -3.42 12.72
CA PRO A 345 27.54 -3.38 12.22
C PRO A 345 27.67 -2.31 11.12
N GLN A 346 28.88 -1.78 10.95
CA GLN A 346 29.16 -0.72 10.01
C GLN A 346 30.10 -1.22 8.90
N ALA A 347 29.72 -1.01 7.64
CA ALA A 347 30.56 -1.32 6.49
C ALA A 347 31.70 -0.30 6.37
N SER A 348 32.73 -0.45 7.24
CA SER A 348 33.86 0.48 7.29
C SER A 348 34.92 0.23 6.20
N THR A 349 35.00 -0.99 5.67
CA THR A 349 35.98 -1.41 4.66
C THR A 349 35.44 -1.34 3.24
N SER A 350 34.13 -1.47 3.07
CA SER A 350 33.44 -1.34 1.78
C SER A 350 32.78 0.04 1.67
N PRO A 351 33.13 0.90 0.69
CA PRO A 351 32.53 2.22 0.55
C PRO A 351 31.10 2.12 -0.02
N ARG A 352 30.17 1.60 0.78
CA ARG A 352 28.76 1.46 0.41
C ARG A 352 27.86 2.21 1.41
N PRO A 353 27.99 3.56 1.49
CA PRO A 353 27.17 4.33 2.41
C PRO A 353 25.75 4.48 1.89
N GLY A 354 24.80 4.43 2.81
CA GLY A 354 23.41 4.74 2.58
C GLY A 354 22.65 3.80 1.67
N ILE A 355 21.36 4.07 1.57
CA ILE A 355 20.38 3.23 0.87
C ILE A 355 20.67 3.06 -0.63
N LEU A 356 21.20 4.12 -1.29
CA LEU A 356 21.45 4.09 -2.74
C LEU A 356 22.57 3.12 -3.17
N THR A 357 23.36 2.64 -2.24
CA THR A 357 24.42 1.65 -2.50
C THR A 357 24.05 0.25 -2.01
N ARG A 358 22.84 0.06 -1.48
CA ARG A 358 22.35 -1.25 -1.04
C ARG A 358 22.00 -2.13 -2.22
N SER A 359 22.21 -3.44 -2.02
CA SER A 359 22.06 -4.43 -3.08
C SER A 359 20.68 -4.40 -3.74
N ALA A 360 19.59 -4.24 -2.97
CA ALA A 360 18.24 -4.15 -3.51
C ALA A 360 18.08 -2.96 -4.46
N VAL A 361 18.52 -1.76 -4.06
CA VAL A 361 18.45 -0.54 -4.89
C VAL A 361 19.35 -0.62 -6.11
N LEU A 362 20.54 -1.20 -5.96
CA LEU A 362 21.45 -1.39 -7.10
C LEU A 362 20.89 -2.35 -8.15
N LEU A 363 20.15 -3.38 -7.73
CA LEU A 363 19.45 -4.30 -8.62
C LEU A 363 18.24 -3.65 -9.32
N ALA A 364 17.50 -2.83 -8.60
CA ALA A 364 16.32 -2.13 -9.10
C ALA A 364 16.59 -1.24 -10.32
N THR A 365 17.75 -0.59 -10.33
CA THR A 365 18.13 0.36 -11.39
C THR A 365 18.84 -0.29 -12.59
N GLY A 366 18.71 -1.62 -12.73
CA GLY A 366 19.33 -2.39 -13.81
C GLY A 366 20.76 -2.82 -13.49
N THR A 367 20.97 -4.13 -13.38
CA THR A 367 22.15 -4.77 -12.80
C THR A 367 23.49 -4.39 -13.40
N THR A 368 23.53 -3.92 -14.66
CA THR A 368 24.80 -3.66 -15.36
C THR A 368 24.81 -2.34 -16.13
N ASN A 369 23.78 -1.50 -16.01
CA ASN A 369 23.70 -0.27 -16.81
C ASN A 369 23.99 0.98 -15.98
N PRO A 370 25.25 1.46 -15.92
CA PRO A 370 25.61 2.65 -15.16
C PRO A 370 24.93 3.93 -15.69
N ILE A 371 24.53 3.95 -16.97
CA ILE A 371 23.84 5.10 -17.58
C ILE A 371 22.44 5.23 -17.01
N LEU A 372 21.66 4.14 -16.97
CA LEU A 372 20.31 4.15 -16.38
C LEU A 372 20.36 4.49 -14.89
N ARG A 373 21.36 3.99 -14.16
CA ARG A 373 21.56 4.32 -12.75
C ARG A 373 21.89 5.81 -12.57
N GLY A 374 22.74 6.37 -13.43
CA GLY A 374 23.02 7.80 -13.41
C GLY A 374 21.81 8.66 -13.75
N ALA A 375 20.99 8.23 -14.72
CA ALA A 375 19.74 8.89 -15.07
C ALA A 375 18.72 8.84 -13.91
N PHE A 376 18.58 7.69 -13.25
CA PHE A 376 17.74 7.54 -12.05
C PHE A 376 18.18 8.52 -10.94
N LEU A 377 19.47 8.54 -10.60
CA LEU A 377 19.98 9.44 -9.55
C LEU A 377 19.70 10.91 -9.87
N ARG A 378 19.93 11.32 -11.12
CA ARG A 378 19.68 12.71 -11.52
C ARG A 378 18.20 13.06 -11.49
N LYS A 379 17.38 12.19 -12.07
CA LYS A 379 15.95 12.46 -12.23
C LYS A 379 15.16 12.31 -10.91
N GLU A 380 15.34 11.18 -10.23
CA GLU A 380 14.47 10.82 -9.09
C GLU A 380 15.04 11.30 -7.73
N ILE A 381 16.36 11.43 -7.61
CA ILE A 381 16.99 11.82 -6.34
C ILE A 381 17.38 13.31 -6.33
N LEU A 382 17.92 13.81 -7.44
CA LEU A 382 18.37 15.20 -7.56
C LEU A 382 17.34 16.11 -8.21
N CYS A 383 16.21 15.56 -8.68
CA CYS A 383 15.12 16.28 -9.36
C CYS A 383 15.63 17.10 -10.58
N ASP A 384 16.66 16.57 -11.27
CA ASP A 384 17.20 17.19 -12.46
C ASP A 384 16.32 16.87 -13.69
N GLU A 385 16.05 17.86 -14.52
CA GLU A 385 15.50 17.62 -15.85
C GLU A 385 16.61 17.11 -16.78
N LEU A 386 16.42 15.89 -17.33
CA LEU A 386 17.30 15.35 -18.34
C LEU A 386 16.83 15.83 -19.71
N GLU A 387 17.54 16.80 -20.28
CA GLU A 387 17.29 17.23 -21.66
C GLU A 387 17.67 16.11 -22.64
N VAL A 388 16.74 15.80 -23.53
CA VAL A 388 17.02 14.88 -24.65
C VAL A 388 17.88 15.62 -25.67
N PRO A 389 19.06 15.11 -26.04
CA PRO A 389 19.88 15.74 -27.07
C PRO A 389 19.06 15.96 -28.36
N PRO A 390 19.11 17.15 -28.95
CA PRO A 390 18.25 17.51 -30.09
C PRO A 390 18.49 16.65 -31.34
N ASP A 391 19.58 15.93 -31.43
CA ASP A 391 20.00 15.14 -32.61
C ASP A 391 19.77 13.62 -32.44
N LEU A 392 19.03 13.17 -31.41
CA LEU A 392 18.71 11.75 -31.27
C LEU A 392 17.64 11.32 -32.29
N PRO A 393 17.90 10.28 -33.12
CA PRO A 393 16.88 9.74 -34.00
C PRO A 393 15.66 9.28 -33.23
N SER A 394 14.47 9.55 -33.76
CA SER A 394 13.18 9.20 -33.12
C SER A 394 13.02 7.69 -32.82
N GLU A 395 13.81 6.83 -33.49
CA GLU A 395 13.86 5.39 -33.23
C GLU A 395 14.64 5.04 -31.94
N ALA A 396 15.65 5.84 -31.59
CA ALA A 396 16.41 5.65 -30.35
C ALA A 396 15.58 6.04 -29.11
N LEU A 397 14.65 6.98 -29.24
CA LEU A 397 13.73 7.40 -28.16
C LEU A 397 12.72 6.31 -27.82
N LYS A 398 12.28 5.49 -28.80
CA LYS A 398 11.32 4.40 -28.58
C LYS A 398 11.94 3.20 -27.85
N SER A 399 13.25 3.11 -27.79
CA SER A 399 13.98 2.03 -27.09
C SER A 399 14.33 2.38 -25.64
N LEU A 400 14.01 3.60 -25.18
CA LEU A 400 14.30 4.09 -23.83
C LEU A 400 13.04 4.23 -22.95
N GLY A 401 11.84 3.89 -23.50
CA GLY A 401 10.56 3.92 -22.79
C GLY A 401 10.04 2.54 -22.40
#